data_3402c5f015b5f9a08269a2276c72a763
#
_entry.id   3402c5f015b5f9a08269a2276c72a763
#
_cell.length_a   1.000
_cell.length_b   1.000
_cell.length_c   1.000
_cell.angle_alpha   90.00
_cell.angle_beta   90.00
_cell.angle_gamma   90.00
#
_symmetry.space_group_name_H-M   'P 1'
#
loop_
_entity.id
_entity.type
_entity.pdbx_description
1 polymer ?
#
loop_
_entity_poly.entity_id
_entity_poly.type
_entity_poly.pdbx_seq_one_letter_code
_entity_poly.pdbx_strand_id
1 'polypeptide(L)'
;QARLVIAGAGSGKTATMVDRVVWLVANGFVRADEVLGVTFTRKAAGELRERMRTRLNILRERKLIDLTEQELLEGASEPTVSTYHSYANTLVKDYGLRLGIEQDAQMLGDAQAWQLVAQIVQYWDGELPQGGKGEAASKTYLVKQVLKLAGECAEHLVAPQTVIEFCTAQIAAYESLSTPGPRKTVNDTLRQL
;
A
#
# COMPACT_ATOMS: atom_id res chain seq x y z
N GLN A 1 -13.56 -21.05 6.60
CA GLN A 1 -13.98 -20.02 7.55
C GLN A 1 -12.78 -19.20 8.01
N ALA A 2 -12.91 -17.87 8.05
CA ALA A 2 -11.91 -16.99 8.63
C ALA A 2 -11.72 -17.30 10.12
N ARG A 3 -10.48 -17.26 10.59
CA ARG A 3 -10.13 -17.50 12.01
C ARG A 3 -9.16 -16.43 12.47
N LEU A 4 -9.39 -15.91 13.66
CA LEU A 4 -8.50 -14.96 14.34
C LEU A 4 -7.76 -15.69 15.46
N VAL A 5 -6.42 -15.54 15.48
CA VAL A 5 -5.56 -16.06 16.56
C VAL A 5 -4.93 -14.88 17.28
N ILE A 6 -5.28 -14.70 18.56
CA ILE A 6 -4.74 -13.66 19.42
C ILE A 6 -3.81 -14.33 20.45
N ALA A 7 -2.54 -13.90 20.47
CA ALA A 7 -1.56 -14.47 21.37
C ALA A 7 -0.38 -13.51 21.59
N GLY A 8 0.25 -13.56 22.74
CA GLY A 8 1.41 -12.74 23.11
C GLY A 8 2.67 -13.01 22.26
N ALA A 9 3.70 -12.20 22.41
CA ALA A 9 4.99 -12.45 21.78
C ALA A 9 5.58 -13.76 22.29
N GLY A 10 6.23 -14.55 21.42
CA GLY A 10 6.84 -15.85 21.79
C GLY A 10 5.87 -17.01 22.03
N SER A 11 4.56 -16.83 21.96
CA SER A 11 3.54 -17.85 22.25
C SER A 11 3.34 -18.90 21.15
N GLY A 12 4.15 -18.89 20.09
CA GLY A 12 4.06 -19.89 19.02
C GLY A 12 3.04 -19.58 17.91
N LYS A 13 2.53 -18.33 17.77
CA LYS A 13 1.59 -17.94 16.70
C LYS A 13 2.01 -18.41 15.31
N THR A 14 3.26 -18.19 14.96
CA THR A 14 3.81 -18.59 13.65
C THR A 14 3.83 -20.11 13.49
N ALA A 15 4.15 -20.85 14.54
CA ALA A 15 4.10 -22.31 14.51
C ALA A 15 2.67 -22.81 14.27
N THR A 16 1.69 -22.25 15.00
CA THR A 16 0.26 -22.59 14.81
C THR A 16 -0.22 -22.29 13.37
N MET A 17 0.24 -21.18 12.78
CA MET A 17 -0.09 -20.86 11.38
C MET A 17 0.50 -21.89 10.41
N VAL A 18 1.76 -22.27 10.59
CA VAL A 18 2.43 -23.28 9.78
C VAL A 18 1.73 -24.63 9.92
N ASP A 19 1.48 -25.07 11.16
CA ASP A 19 0.83 -26.35 11.43
C ASP A 19 -0.59 -26.40 10.83
N ARG A 20 -1.31 -25.28 10.82
CA ARG A 20 -2.60 -25.19 10.16
C ARG A 20 -2.50 -25.35 8.65
N VAL A 21 -1.53 -24.70 8.00
CA VAL A 21 -1.30 -24.87 6.55
C VAL A 21 -0.94 -26.31 6.23
N VAL A 22 -0.01 -26.90 6.98
CA VAL A 22 0.39 -28.28 6.84
C VAL A 22 -0.79 -29.22 6.98
N TRP A 23 -1.65 -28.99 7.98
CA TRP A 23 -2.86 -29.79 8.18
C TRP A 23 -3.85 -29.68 7.01
N LEU A 24 -4.07 -28.45 6.50
CA LEU A 24 -4.98 -28.22 5.36
C LEU A 24 -4.49 -28.92 4.10
N VAL A 25 -3.20 -28.84 3.81
CA VAL A 25 -2.59 -29.50 2.64
C VAL A 25 -2.60 -31.01 2.81
N ALA A 26 -2.22 -31.54 3.99
CA ALA A 26 -2.18 -32.97 4.25
C ALA A 26 -3.56 -33.64 4.16
N ASN A 27 -4.64 -32.91 4.43
CA ASN A 27 -6.01 -33.43 4.32
C ASN A 27 -6.67 -33.08 2.96
N GLY A 28 -5.92 -32.55 1.99
CA GLY A 28 -6.43 -32.24 0.66
C GLY A 28 -7.46 -31.11 0.58
N PHE A 29 -7.55 -30.25 1.61
CA PHE A 29 -8.47 -29.11 1.62
C PHE A 29 -7.98 -27.96 0.74
N VAL A 30 -6.68 -27.82 0.58
CA VAL A 30 -6.02 -26.83 -0.28
C VAL A 30 -4.75 -27.42 -0.84
N ARG A 31 -4.34 -26.99 -2.02
CA ARG A 31 -3.03 -27.29 -2.57
C ARG A 31 -1.99 -26.34 -1.99
N ALA A 32 -0.72 -26.73 -1.97
CA ALA A 32 0.32 -25.90 -1.39
C ALA A 32 0.50 -24.57 -2.15
N ASP A 33 0.37 -24.57 -3.48
CA ASP A 33 0.44 -23.39 -4.35
C ASP A 33 -0.76 -22.43 -4.20
N GLU A 34 -1.88 -22.89 -3.65
CA GLU A 34 -3.05 -22.07 -3.33
C GLU A 34 -2.90 -21.30 -2.01
N VAL A 35 -1.81 -21.54 -1.27
CA VAL A 35 -1.57 -20.89 0.02
C VAL A 35 -0.75 -19.62 -0.16
N LEU A 36 -1.30 -18.51 0.30
CA LEU A 36 -0.62 -17.21 0.39
C LEU A 36 -0.34 -16.86 1.85
N GLY A 37 0.94 -16.77 2.22
CA GLY A 37 1.40 -16.25 3.51
C GLY A 37 1.94 -14.82 3.37
N VAL A 38 1.38 -13.86 4.11
CA VAL A 38 1.85 -12.47 4.08
C VAL A 38 2.33 -12.02 5.45
N THR A 39 3.42 -11.26 5.48
CA THR A 39 4.01 -10.71 6.70
C THR A 39 4.47 -9.26 6.49
N PHE A 40 4.89 -8.58 7.56
CA PHE A 40 5.38 -7.20 7.45
C PHE A 40 6.85 -7.11 7.05
N THR A 41 7.69 -8.07 7.43
CA THR A 41 9.13 -7.99 7.20
C THR A 41 9.64 -9.10 6.28
N ARG A 42 10.67 -8.78 5.49
CA ARG A 42 11.34 -9.76 4.62
C ARG A 42 11.91 -10.94 5.41
N LYS A 43 12.47 -10.66 6.61
CA LYS A 43 13.01 -11.69 7.50
C LYS A 43 11.91 -12.66 7.93
N ALA A 44 10.78 -12.14 8.43
CA ALA A 44 9.65 -12.97 8.84
C ALA A 44 9.06 -13.78 7.68
N ALA A 45 9.00 -13.21 6.46
CA ALA A 45 8.58 -13.94 5.26
C ALA A 45 9.53 -15.09 4.94
N GLY A 46 10.85 -14.87 5.01
CA GLY A 46 11.86 -15.91 4.81
C GLY A 46 11.74 -17.04 5.84
N GLU A 47 11.64 -16.69 7.13
CA GLU A 47 11.47 -17.68 8.20
C GLU A 47 10.18 -18.47 8.07
N LEU A 48 9.07 -17.82 7.71
CA LEU A 48 7.78 -18.48 7.52
C LEU A 48 7.83 -19.46 6.34
N ARG A 49 8.41 -19.02 5.21
CA ARG A 49 8.60 -19.87 4.02
C ARG A 49 9.42 -21.12 4.34
N GLU A 50 10.56 -20.94 5.00
CA GLU A 50 11.44 -22.06 5.35
C GLU A 50 10.75 -23.07 6.28
N ARG A 51 10.02 -22.61 7.28
CA ARG A 51 9.25 -23.47 8.18
C ARG A 51 8.16 -24.24 7.44
N MET A 52 7.40 -23.58 6.56
CA MET A 52 6.38 -24.25 5.74
C MET A 52 7.02 -25.30 4.83
N ARG A 53 8.08 -24.93 4.12
CA ARG A 53 8.81 -25.83 3.23
C ARG A 53 9.31 -27.08 3.97
N THR A 54 9.99 -26.91 5.10
CA THR A 54 10.51 -28.01 5.90
C THR A 54 9.39 -28.97 6.33
N ARG A 55 8.27 -28.43 6.82
CA ARG A 55 7.14 -29.25 7.26
C ARG A 55 6.45 -29.98 6.12
N LEU A 56 6.25 -29.32 4.98
CA LEU A 56 5.66 -29.93 3.79
C LEU A 56 6.58 -31.03 3.21
N ASN A 57 7.89 -30.83 3.22
CA ASN A 57 8.83 -31.84 2.78
C ASN A 57 8.77 -33.11 3.65
N ILE A 58 8.62 -32.98 4.96
CA ILE A 58 8.42 -34.14 5.86
C ILE A 58 7.15 -34.95 5.48
N LEU A 59 6.07 -34.25 5.10
CA LEU A 59 4.85 -34.92 4.65
C LEU A 59 5.05 -35.66 3.33
N ARG A 60 5.81 -35.06 2.39
CA ARG A 60 6.17 -35.71 1.11
C ARG A 60 7.01 -36.95 1.31
N GLU A 61 8.07 -36.84 2.11
CA GLU A 61 8.96 -37.99 2.44
C GLU A 61 8.19 -39.15 3.08
N ARG A 62 7.19 -38.85 3.89
CA ARG A 62 6.33 -39.84 4.53
C ARG A 62 5.17 -40.33 3.65
N LYS A 63 5.08 -39.86 2.39
CA LYS A 63 4.00 -40.16 1.45
C LYS A 63 2.60 -39.87 2.02
N LEU A 64 2.49 -38.81 2.81
CA LEU A 64 1.23 -38.32 3.37
C LEU A 64 0.56 -37.26 2.48
N ILE A 65 1.23 -36.87 1.41
CA ILE A 65 0.71 -35.97 0.33
C ILE A 65 1.09 -36.67 -0.97
N ASP A 66 0.10 -37.02 -1.78
CA ASP A 66 0.31 -37.45 -3.16
C ASP A 66 0.42 -36.22 -4.05
N LEU A 67 1.61 -36.00 -4.63
CA LEU A 67 1.81 -35.01 -5.69
C LEU A 67 1.65 -35.78 -7.02
N THR A 68 0.85 -35.22 -7.91
CA THR A 68 0.79 -35.68 -9.28
C THR A 68 2.13 -35.39 -9.98
N GLU A 69 2.53 -36.20 -10.97
CA GLU A 69 3.74 -35.96 -11.76
C GLU A 69 3.76 -34.55 -12.36
N GLN A 70 2.59 -34.01 -12.68
CA GLN A 70 2.42 -32.68 -13.26
C GLN A 70 2.73 -31.56 -12.24
N GLU A 71 2.35 -31.74 -10.98
CA GLU A 71 2.69 -30.79 -9.88
C GLU A 71 4.19 -30.80 -9.54
N LEU A 72 4.85 -31.93 -9.75
CA LEU A 72 6.31 -32.04 -9.59
C LEU A 72 7.07 -31.35 -10.72
N LEU A 73 6.56 -31.42 -11.95
CA LEU A 73 7.17 -30.80 -13.15
C LEU A 73 6.98 -29.29 -13.20
N GLU A 74 5.83 -28.78 -12.76
CA GLU A 74 5.48 -27.36 -12.80
C GLU A 74 6.09 -26.56 -11.64
N GLY A 75 6.76 -27.19 -10.67
CA GLY A 75 7.29 -26.51 -9.49
C GLY A 75 6.21 -25.90 -8.59
N ALA A 76 4.95 -26.23 -8.86
CA ALA A 76 3.74 -25.66 -8.26
C ALA A 76 3.48 -26.14 -6.81
N SER A 77 4.46 -26.69 -6.13
CA SER A 77 4.24 -27.40 -4.87
C SER A 77 4.64 -26.62 -3.61
N GLU A 78 4.90 -25.34 -3.72
CA GLU A 78 5.29 -24.52 -2.56
C GLU A 78 4.32 -23.35 -2.30
N PRO A 79 4.04 -23.05 -1.02
CA PRO A 79 3.26 -21.86 -0.64
C PRO A 79 3.95 -20.57 -1.07
N THR A 80 3.18 -19.62 -1.58
CA THR A 80 3.67 -18.25 -1.81
C THR A 80 3.77 -17.53 -0.48
N VAL A 81 4.98 -17.11 -0.09
CA VAL A 81 5.20 -16.33 1.14
C VAL A 81 5.97 -15.06 0.81
N SER A 82 5.39 -13.92 1.15
CA SER A 82 5.96 -12.61 0.85
C SER A 82 5.59 -11.54 1.88
N THR A 83 6.13 -10.34 1.74
CA THR A 83 5.60 -9.18 2.48
C THR A 83 4.36 -8.63 1.78
N TYR A 84 3.50 -7.90 2.52
CA TYR A 84 2.35 -7.20 1.93
C TYR A 84 2.75 -6.35 0.72
N HIS A 85 3.81 -5.55 0.84
CA HIS A 85 4.28 -4.69 -0.26
C HIS A 85 4.82 -5.49 -1.45
N SER A 86 5.54 -6.59 -1.20
CA SER A 86 6.02 -7.44 -2.30
C SER A 86 4.87 -8.11 -3.04
N TYR A 87 3.86 -8.59 -2.33
CA TYR A 87 2.67 -9.17 -2.94
C TYR A 87 1.86 -8.14 -3.72
N ALA A 88 1.63 -6.96 -3.14
CA ALA A 88 0.97 -5.85 -3.84
C ALA A 88 1.72 -5.46 -5.13
N ASN A 89 3.05 -5.41 -5.10
CA ASN A 89 3.85 -5.13 -6.29
C ASN A 89 3.68 -6.22 -7.38
N THR A 90 3.55 -7.49 -6.99
CA THR A 90 3.24 -8.57 -7.94
C THR A 90 1.87 -8.34 -8.58
N LEU A 91 0.84 -8.01 -7.79
CA LEU A 91 -0.49 -7.69 -8.31
C LEU A 91 -0.47 -6.50 -9.29
N VAL A 92 0.30 -5.44 -8.97
CA VAL A 92 0.45 -4.28 -9.87
C VAL A 92 1.14 -4.70 -11.17
N LYS A 93 2.16 -5.53 -11.13
CA LYS A 93 2.83 -6.03 -12.35
C LYS A 93 1.91 -6.91 -13.20
N ASP A 94 1.13 -7.78 -12.58
CA ASP A 94 0.29 -8.74 -13.30
C ASP A 94 -0.98 -8.09 -13.86
N TYR A 95 -1.55 -7.12 -13.16
CA TYR A 95 -2.85 -6.53 -13.48
C TYR A 95 -2.83 -5.02 -13.77
N GLY A 96 -1.69 -4.35 -13.57
CA GLY A 96 -1.55 -2.88 -13.69
C GLY A 96 -1.95 -2.34 -15.06
N LEU A 97 -1.72 -3.08 -16.13
CA LEU A 97 -2.15 -2.69 -17.49
C LEU A 97 -3.66 -2.42 -17.59
N ARG A 98 -4.47 -3.08 -16.76
CA ARG A 98 -5.93 -2.82 -16.72
C ARG A 98 -6.27 -1.44 -16.15
N LEU A 99 -5.34 -0.84 -15.42
CA LEU A 99 -5.44 0.50 -14.83
C LEU A 99 -4.56 1.52 -15.55
N GLY A 100 -3.96 1.15 -16.70
CA GLY A 100 -3.04 2.00 -17.44
C GLY A 100 -1.65 2.13 -16.81
N ILE A 101 -1.28 1.22 -15.91
CA ILE A 101 0.04 1.16 -15.29
C ILE A 101 0.91 0.21 -16.09
N GLU A 102 2.04 0.70 -16.59
CA GLU A 102 3.00 -0.11 -17.35
C GLU A 102 3.68 -1.15 -16.44
N GLN A 103 4.01 -2.32 -17.02
CA GLN A 103 4.61 -3.42 -16.25
C GLN A 103 6.00 -3.12 -15.71
N ASP A 104 6.72 -2.22 -16.36
CA ASP A 104 8.05 -1.72 -15.95
C ASP A 104 8.00 -0.47 -15.07
N ALA A 105 6.80 -0.01 -14.70
CA ALA A 105 6.62 1.11 -13.79
C ALA A 105 7.40 0.88 -12.49
N GLN A 106 8.25 1.85 -12.15
CA GLN A 106 9.06 1.80 -10.94
C GLN A 106 8.38 2.59 -9.82
N MET A 107 8.42 2.01 -8.62
CA MET A 107 8.00 2.72 -7.41
C MET A 107 8.99 3.85 -7.12
N LEU A 108 8.47 5.08 -7.02
CA LEU A 108 9.28 6.23 -6.61
C LEU A 108 9.67 6.09 -5.13
N GLY A 109 10.97 6.25 -4.85
CA GLY A 109 11.43 6.47 -3.48
C GLY A 109 11.20 7.92 -3.04
N ASP A 110 11.27 8.20 -1.73
CA ASP A 110 11.01 9.52 -1.15
C ASP A 110 11.85 10.64 -1.80
N ALA A 111 13.12 10.37 -2.09
CA ALA A 111 14.00 11.33 -2.74
C ALA A 111 13.57 11.65 -4.18
N GLN A 112 13.16 10.64 -4.93
CA GLN A 112 12.69 10.81 -6.32
C GLN A 112 11.34 11.53 -6.35
N ALA A 113 10.42 11.19 -5.47
CA ALA A 113 9.14 11.87 -5.32
C ALA A 113 9.36 13.35 -4.97
N TRP A 114 10.29 13.63 -4.04
CA TRP A 114 10.65 15.00 -3.68
C TRP A 114 11.22 15.78 -4.87
N GLN A 115 12.14 15.19 -5.63
CA GLN A 115 12.74 15.81 -6.82
C GLN A 115 11.68 16.11 -7.89
N LEU A 116 10.77 15.18 -8.15
CA LEU A 116 9.69 15.36 -9.11
C LEU A 116 8.78 16.53 -8.71
N VAL A 117 8.33 16.54 -7.46
CA VAL A 117 7.46 17.64 -6.97
C VAL A 117 8.21 18.96 -6.93
N ALA A 118 9.50 18.96 -6.57
CA ALA A 118 10.32 20.17 -6.60
C ALA A 118 10.43 20.75 -8.02
N GLN A 119 10.57 19.92 -9.04
CA GLN A 119 10.55 20.36 -10.44
C GLN A 119 9.19 20.95 -10.82
N ILE A 120 8.08 20.28 -10.47
CA ILE A 120 6.73 20.79 -10.74
C ILE A 120 6.54 22.16 -10.10
N VAL A 121 6.89 22.33 -8.82
CA VAL A 121 6.78 23.61 -8.09
C VAL A 121 7.72 24.68 -8.66
N GLN A 122 8.89 24.29 -9.18
CA GLN A 122 9.84 25.23 -9.78
C GLN A 122 9.35 25.80 -11.10
N TYR A 123 8.74 24.98 -11.94
CA TYR A 123 8.25 25.34 -13.28
C TYR A 123 6.77 25.74 -13.28
N TRP A 124 6.14 25.81 -12.10
CA TRP A 124 4.77 26.30 -11.98
C TRP A 124 4.71 27.78 -12.34
N ASP A 125 3.92 28.12 -13.34
CA ASP A 125 3.73 29.49 -13.87
C ASP A 125 2.52 30.21 -13.27
N GLY A 126 1.71 29.52 -12.45
CA GLY A 126 0.61 30.10 -11.70
C GLY A 126 1.05 30.84 -10.44
N GLU A 127 0.11 31.56 -9.81
CA GLU A 127 0.35 32.18 -8.52
C GLU A 127 0.63 31.16 -7.44
N LEU A 128 1.71 31.37 -6.68
CA LEU A 128 2.01 30.54 -5.54
C LEU A 128 1.22 31.01 -4.31
N PRO A 129 0.73 30.07 -3.47
CA PRO A 129 0.00 30.43 -2.25
C PRO A 129 0.83 31.35 -1.36
N GLN A 130 0.17 32.35 -0.77
CA GLN A 130 0.83 33.20 0.23
C GLN A 130 0.92 32.46 1.58
N GLY A 131 2.06 32.53 2.22
CA GLY A 131 2.23 32.06 3.58
C GLY A 131 1.43 32.91 4.58
N GLY A 132 1.20 32.38 5.78
CA GLY A 132 0.35 33.02 6.81
C GLY A 132 0.73 34.42 7.30
N LYS A 133 1.78 35.06 6.71
CA LYS A 133 2.19 36.45 6.96
C LYS A 133 2.15 37.34 5.71
N GLY A 134 1.50 36.88 4.65
CA GLY A 134 1.44 37.64 3.38
C GLY A 134 2.70 37.53 2.52
N GLU A 135 3.70 36.79 2.93
CA GLU A 135 4.87 36.44 2.12
C GLU A 135 4.60 35.19 1.30
N ALA A 136 5.19 35.09 0.10
CA ALA A 136 5.08 33.91 -0.72
C ALA A 136 5.58 32.67 0.04
N ALA A 137 4.83 31.56 0.01
CA ALA A 137 5.24 30.34 0.65
C ALA A 137 6.57 29.84 0.05
N SER A 138 7.50 29.39 0.87
CA SER A 138 8.77 28.87 0.36
C SER A 138 8.54 27.63 -0.50
N LYS A 139 9.29 27.50 -1.61
CA LYS A 139 9.20 26.34 -2.51
C LYS A 139 9.34 25.00 -1.75
N THR A 140 10.27 24.95 -0.78
CA THR A 140 10.46 23.75 0.06
C THR A 140 9.23 23.43 0.90
N TYR A 141 8.54 24.44 1.43
CA TYR A 141 7.28 24.24 2.16
C TYR A 141 6.21 23.67 1.23
N LEU A 142 6.04 24.26 0.03
CA LEU A 142 5.07 23.79 -0.96
C LEU A 142 5.32 22.34 -1.37
N VAL A 143 6.58 21.98 -1.66
CA VAL A 143 6.94 20.59 -1.99
C VAL A 143 6.50 19.62 -0.88
N LYS A 144 6.73 19.97 0.39
CA LYS A 144 6.31 19.16 1.53
C LYS A 144 4.78 19.02 1.62
N GLN A 145 4.05 20.12 1.38
CA GLN A 145 2.57 20.08 1.43
C GLN A 145 1.99 19.25 0.29
N VAL A 146 2.51 19.42 -0.93
CA VAL A 146 2.06 18.61 -2.09
C VAL A 146 2.32 17.13 -1.86
N LEU A 147 3.51 16.75 -1.38
CA LEU A 147 3.82 15.34 -1.07
C LEU A 147 2.91 14.79 0.01
N LYS A 148 2.65 15.58 1.06
CA LYS A 148 1.75 15.18 2.13
C LYS A 148 0.33 14.97 1.59
N LEU A 149 -0.20 15.92 0.84
CA LEU A 149 -1.54 15.82 0.26
C LEU A 149 -1.65 14.62 -0.70
N ALA A 150 -0.65 14.42 -1.56
CA ALA A 150 -0.62 13.27 -2.47
C ALA A 150 -0.61 11.93 -1.70
N GLY A 151 0.15 11.86 -0.60
CA GLY A 151 0.16 10.68 0.29
C GLY A 151 -1.20 10.42 0.93
N GLU A 152 -1.84 11.43 1.48
CA GLU A 152 -3.18 11.33 2.09
C GLU A 152 -4.22 10.91 1.03
N CYS A 153 -4.18 11.51 -0.16
CA CYS A 153 -5.07 11.11 -1.27
C CYS A 153 -4.89 9.63 -1.64
N ALA A 154 -3.64 9.18 -1.73
CA ALA A 154 -3.34 7.79 -2.05
C ALA A 154 -3.79 6.82 -0.94
N GLU A 155 -3.55 7.16 0.34
CA GLU A 155 -3.93 6.32 1.48
C GLU A 155 -5.44 6.17 1.60
N HIS A 156 -6.17 7.25 1.34
CA HIS A 156 -7.64 7.27 1.40
C HIS A 156 -8.34 6.95 0.08
N LEU A 157 -7.61 6.63 -0.97
CA LEU A 157 -8.12 6.37 -2.33
C LEU A 157 -9.01 7.50 -2.86
N VAL A 158 -8.63 8.74 -2.57
CA VAL A 158 -9.35 9.96 -3.00
C VAL A 158 -8.68 10.53 -4.23
N ALA A 159 -9.45 10.74 -5.29
CA ALA A 159 -8.93 11.41 -6.49
C ALA A 159 -8.65 12.90 -6.22
N PRO A 160 -7.58 13.49 -6.78
CA PRO A 160 -7.29 14.92 -6.63
C PRO A 160 -8.47 15.82 -7.02
N GLN A 161 -9.22 15.45 -8.05
CA GLN A 161 -10.40 16.18 -8.49
C GLN A 161 -11.48 16.29 -7.39
N THR A 162 -11.70 15.23 -6.63
CA THR A 162 -12.65 15.22 -5.50
C THR A 162 -12.23 16.21 -4.40
N VAL A 163 -10.91 16.35 -4.16
CA VAL A 163 -10.39 17.34 -3.20
C VAL A 163 -10.66 18.75 -3.71
N ILE A 164 -10.42 19.02 -5.01
CA ILE A 164 -10.67 20.32 -5.63
C ILE A 164 -12.15 20.67 -5.52
N GLU A 165 -13.05 19.78 -5.88
CA GLU A 165 -14.50 19.97 -5.78
C GLU A 165 -14.95 20.27 -4.36
N PHE A 166 -14.44 19.49 -3.38
CA PHE A 166 -14.72 19.73 -1.97
C PHE A 166 -14.26 21.11 -1.51
N CYS A 167 -13.01 21.49 -1.80
CA CYS A 167 -12.46 22.80 -1.42
C CYS A 167 -13.27 23.94 -2.06
N THR A 168 -13.60 23.81 -3.35
CA THR A 168 -14.42 24.82 -4.06
C THR A 168 -15.80 24.98 -3.41
N ALA A 169 -16.46 23.88 -3.08
CA ALA A 169 -17.75 23.91 -2.40
C ALA A 169 -17.66 24.55 -1.01
N GLN A 170 -16.59 24.25 -0.24
CA GLN A 170 -16.36 24.85 1.06
C GLN A 170 -16.12 26.37 0.98
N ILE A 171 -15.33 26.82 0.01
CA ILE A 171 -15.08 28.23 -0.23
C ILE A 171 -16.40 28.95 -0.55
N ALA A 172 -17.20 28.40 -1.48
CA ALA A 172 -18.49 28.98 -1.83
C ALA A 172 -19.46 29.04 -0.65
N ALA A 173 -19.54 27.96 0.14
CA ALA A 173 -20.35 27.94 1.36
C ALA A 173 -19.89 29.00 2.38
N TYR A 174 -18.57 29.16 2.55
CA TYR A 174 -18.01 30.14 3.46
C TYR A 174 -18.28 31.59 3.01
N GLU A 175 -18.15 31.85 1.70
CA GLU A 175 -18.46 33.16 1.12
C GLU A 175 -19.93 33.56 1.26
N SER A 176 -20.84 32.56 1.31
CA SER A 176 -22.28 32.79 1.53
C SER A 176 -22.62 33.17 2.96
N LEU A 177 -21.75 32.95 3.95
CA LEU A 177 -21.99 33.27 5.35
C LEU A 177 -21.96 34.79 5.58
N SER A 178 -23.08 35.35 6.04
CA SER A 178 -23.22 36.76 6.38
C SER A 178 -22.67 37.08 7.77
N THR A 179 -21.36 37.04 8.00
CA THR A 179 -20.76 37.42 9.29
C THR A 179 -20.17 38.84 9.25
N PRO A 180 -20.49 39.70 10.23
CA PRO A 180 -19.77 40.94 10.45
C PRO A 180 -18.44 40.64 11.15
N GLY A 181 -17.32 40.67 10.46
CA GLY A 181 -16.00 40.43 11.02
C GLY A 181 -14.90 40.45 9.97
N PRO A 182 -13.63 40.25 10.29
CA PRO A 182 -12.50 40.42 9.36
C PRO A 182 -12.53 39.34 8.24
N ARG A 183 -13.48 39.50 7.33
CA ARG A 183 -13.75 38.61 6.20
C ARG A 183 -12.60 38.49 5.24
N LYS A 184 -11.82 39.58 5.10
CA LYS A 184 -10.80 39.67 4.06
C LYS A 184 -9.68 38.62 4.18
N THR A 185 -9.19 38.41 5.40
CA THR A 185 -8.07 37.52 5.67
C THR A 185 -8.44 36.03 5.51
N VAL A 186 -9.68 35.66 5.88
CA VAL A 186 -10.12 34.24 5.82
C VAL A 186 -10.45 33.85 4.40
N ASN A 187 -11.14 34.69 3.64
CA ASN A 187 -11.45 34.45 2.23
C ASN A 187 -10.17 34.36 1.37
N ASP A 188 -9.20 35.21 1.65
CA ASP A 188 -7.92 35.21 0.93
C ASP A 188 -7.12 33.91 1.26
N THR A 189 -7.20 33.41 2.48
CA THR A 189 -6.55 32.16 2.87
C THR A 189 -7.24 30.93 2.25
N LEU A 190 -8.58 30.92 2.17
CA LEU A 190 -9.33 29.80 1.58
C LEU A 190 -9.19 29.73 0.05
N ARG A 191 -9.01 30.85 -0.64
CA ARG A 191 -8.77 30.89 -2.09
C ARG A 191 -7.39 30.38 -2.49
N GLN A 192 -6.49 30.23 -1.53
CA GLN A 192 -5.11 29.75 -1.74
C GLN A 192 -4.92 28.27 -1.39
N LEU A 193 -5.96 27.59 -0.90
CA LEU A 193 -6.04 26.14 -0.73
C LEU A 193 -6.55 25.48 -2.01
#